data_50dbcc78636610a1864295bd2692ed3c
#
_entry.id   50dbcc78636610a1864295bd2692ed3c
#
_cell.length_a   1.000
_cell.length_b   1.000
_cell.length_c   1.000
_cell.angle_alpha   90.00
_cell.angle_beta   90.00
_cell.angle_gamma   90.00
#
_symmetry.space_group_name_H-M   'P 1'
#
loop_
_entity.id
_entity.type
_entity.pdbx_description
1 polymer ?
#
loop_
_entity_poly.entity_id
_entity_poly.type
_entity_poly.pdbx_seq_one_letter_code
_entity_poly.pdbx_strand_id
1 'polypeptide(L)'
;MKLILVLIFSLITTLANAKNIYSKPYIKSLLIENARNSSYVTPALALAVAKIESNYQSDAISNKGAIGVMQIMPLTALMEFGIEKSKLFDPKINIKIGVKFLDHLIKKYKGNISIALSHYNGGSAVGKWPNLKIIPATYPYIVKVLKKSNEIEQKTPTLARINNNKIIKFSKVVRNNTKQTEIDLLVN
;
A
#
# COMPACT_ATOMS: atom_id res chain seq x y z
N MET A 1 -0.96 3.07 53.29
CA MET A 1 -1.86 2.63 52.18
C MET A 1 -2.13 3.70 51.11
N LYS A 2 -2.33 4.97 51.44
CA LYS A 2 -2.62 6.05 50.45
C LYS A 2 -1.44 6.37 49.51
N LEU A 3 -0.17 6.25 49.97
CA LEU A 3 1.01 6.56 49.11
C LEU A 3 1.24 5.54 48.01
N ILE A 4 0.95 4.26 48.26
CA ILE A 4 1.13 3.16 47.29
C ILE A 4 0.10 3.28 46.14
N LEU A 5 -1.14 3.72 46.46
CA LEU A 5 -2.19 3.92 45.45
C LEU A 5 -1.86 5.03 44.44
N VAL A 6 -1.21 6.12 44.91
CA VAL A 6 -0.81 7.25 44.05
C VAL A 6 0.30 6.84 43.08
N LEU A 7 1.25 6.02 43.53
CA LEU A 7 2.34 5.52 42.68
C LEU A 7 1.84 4.54 41.59
N ILE A 8 0.87 3.68 41.95
CA ILE A 8 0.26 2.76 40.96
C ILE A 8 -0.56 3.54 39.92
N PHE A 9 -1.28 4.58 40.34
CA PHE A 9 -2.07 5.41 39.42
C PHE A 9 -1.19 6.23 38.47
N SER A 10 -0.02 6.74 38.95
CA SER A 10 0.94 7.45 38.08
C SER A 10 1.64 6.51 37.08
N LEU A 11 1.87 5.24 37.47
CA LEU A 11 2.47 4.23 36.55
C LEU A 11 1.50 3.79 35.46
N ILE A 12 0.20 3.70 35.74
CA ILE A 12 -0.85 3.35 34.78
C ILE A 12 -1.06 4.46 33.76
N THR A 13 -0.93 5.73 34.16
CA THR A 13 -1.07 6.87 33.21
C THR A 13 0.12 7.04 32.29
N THR A 14 1.32 6.56 32.66
CA THR A 14 2.50 6.57 31.76
C THR A 14 2.46 5.45 30.71
N LEU A 15 1.78 4.33 30.98
CA LEU A 15 1.58 3.25 30.01
C LEU A 15 0.50 3.57 28.95
N ALA A 16 -0.41 4.49 29.22
CA ALA A 16 -1.47 4.89 28.28
C ALA A 16 -1.00 5.82 27.16
N ASN A 17 0.25 6.30 27.18
CA ASN A 17 0.83 7.21 26.20
C ASN A 17 1.96 6.59 25.34
N ALA A 18 1.98 5.28 25.15
CA ALA A 18 2.83 4.64 24.14
C ALA A 18 2.33 4.99 22.73
N LYS A 19 2.33 6.28 22.41
CA LYS A 19 1.83 6.85 21.17
C LYS A 19 2.94 6.82 20.12
N ASN A 20 2.72 6.05 19.08
CA ASN A 20 3.41 6.07 17.79
C ASN A 20 4.96 6.21 17.90
N ILE A 21 5.65 5.10 18.17
CA ILE A 21 7.11 5.02 18.34
C ILE A 21 7.86 5.52 17.08
N TYR A 22 7.19 5.54 15.93
CA TYR A 22 7.79 5.87 14.64
C TYR A 22 7.35 7.23 14.12
N SER A 23 8.32 8.10 13.80
CA SER A 23 8.03 9.42 13.22
C SER A 23 7.48 9.31 11.79
N LYS A 24 6.61 10.24 11.39
CA LYS A 24 6.10 10.29 10.01
C LYS A 24 7.20 10.40 8.93
N PRO A 25 8.28 11.17 9.12
CA PRO A 25 9.41 11.17 8.20
C PRO A 25 10.04 9.79 8.00
N TYR A 26 10.23 9.05 9.09
CA TYR A 26 10.75 7.67 9.02
C TYR A 26 9.81 6.73 8.25
N ILE A 27 8.51 6.76 8.53
CA ILE A 27 7.52 5.98 7.78
C ILE A 27 7.55 6.31 6.28
N LYS A 28 7.63 7.61 5.94
CA LYS A 28 7.73 8.03 4.53
C LYS A 28 9.01 7.56 3.86
N SER A 29 10.16 7.55 4.55
CA SER A 29 11.40 7.02 3.99
C SER A 29 11.30 5.54 3.67
N LEU A 30 10.70 4.74 4.56
CA LEU A 30 10.44 3.31 4.31
C LEU A 30 9.51 3.08 3.10
N LEU A 31 8.47 3.89 2.96
CA LEU A 31 7.55 3.81 1.80
C LEU A 31 8.28 4.11 0.49
N ILE A 32 9.08 5.16 0.46
CA ILE A 32 9.87 5.55 -0.72
C ILE A 32 10.88 4.45 -1.09
N GLU A 33 11.60 3.92 -0.11
CA GLU A 33 12.57 2.84 -0.30
C GLU A 33 11.92 1.58 -0.88
N ASN A 34 10.86 1.07 -0.24
CA ASN A 34 10.16 -0.12 -0.72
C ASN A 34 9.54 0.09 -2.11
N ALA A 35 8.97 1.26 -2.37
CA ALA A 35 8.44 1.58 -3.68
C ALA A 35 9.53 1.71 -4.75
N ARG A 36 10.72 2.22 -4.45
CA ARG A 36 11.87 2.22 -5.39
C ARG A 36 12.25 0.80 -5.82
N ASN A 37 12.19 -0.14 -4.90
CA ASN A 37 12.54 -1.54 -5.11
C ASN A 37 11.41 -2.38 -5.73
N SER A 38 10.20 -1.83 -5.90
CA SER A 38 9.08 -2.48 -6.57
C SER A 38 9.12 -2.27 -8.09
N SER A 39 8.40 -3.08 -8.87
CA SER A 39 8.35 -2.96 -10.33
C SER A 39 7.31 -1.96 -10.81
N TYR A 40 6.16 -1.87 -10.14
CA TYR A 40 4.98 -1.13 -10.60
C TYR A 40 4.54 -0.01 -9.65
N VAL A 41 4.84 -0.12 -8.35
CA VAL A 41 4.43 0.90 -7.38
C VAL A 41 5.41 2.07 -7.41
N THR A 42 4.90 3.27 -7.68
CA THR A 42 5.71 4.49 -7.61
C THR A 42 5.80 5.00 -6.16
N PRO A 43 6.86 5.73 -5.77
CA PRO A 43 6.94 6.34 -4.45
C PRO A 43 5.75 7.24 -4.11
N ALA A 44 5.25 8.00 -5.09
CA ALA A 44 4.09 8.87 -4.89
C ALA A 44 2.82 8.05 -4.61
N LEU A 45 2.61 6.94 -5.34
CA LEU A 45 1.47 6.05 -5.13
C LEU A 45 1.54 5.38 -3.75
N ALA A 46 2.71 4.86 -3.33
CA ALA A 46 2.88 4.25 -2.00
C ALA A 46 2.59 5.25 -0.88
N LEU A 47 3.13 6.48 -1.00
CA LEU A 47 2.86 7.57 -0.06
C LEU A 47 1.38 7.95 -0.02
N ALA A 48 0.72 8.00 -1.18
CA ALA A 48 -0.70 8.32 -1.28
C ALA A 48 -1.57 7.26 -0.61
N VAL A 49 -1.33 5.98 -0.90
CA VAL A 49 -2.04 4.86 -0.25
C VAL A 49 -1.88 4.95 1.27
N ALA A 50 -0.64 4.99 1.79
CA ALA A 50 -0.40 5.06 3.23
C ALA A 50 -1.00 6.31 3.90
N LYS A 51 -1.07 7.45 3.16
CA LYS A 51 -1.75 8.66 3.66
C LYS A 51 -3.24 8.46 3.82
N ILE A 52 -3.90 7.81 2.87
CA ILE A 52 -5.35 7.57 2.88
C ILE A 52 -5.70 6.45 3.85
N GLU A 53 -4.89 5.40 3.95
CA GLU A 53 -5.16 4.23 4.81
C GLU A 53 -5.05 4.56 6.30
N SER A 54 -3.97 5.20 6.72
CA SER A 54 -3.68 5.38 8.15
C SER A 54 -3.15 6.77 8.53
N ASN A 55 -3.01 7.71 7.58
CA ASN A 55 -2.26 8.94 7.80
C ASN A 55 -0.82 8.69 8.31
N TYR A 56 -0.21 7.60 7.84
CA TYR A 56 1.13 7.11 8.21
C TYR A 56 1.23 6.60 9.66
N GLN A 57 0.15 6.16 10.28
CA GLN A 57 0.15 5.62 11.64
C GLN A 57 0.43 4.12 11.63
N SER A 58 1.46 3.69 12.37
CA SER A 58 1.87 2.27 12.43
C SER A 58 0.98 1.42 13.34
N ASP A 59 0.31 2.04 14.29
CA ASP A 59 -0.58 1.43 15.28
C ASP A 59 -2.06 1.48 14.88
N ALA A 60 -2.37 2.00 13.70
CA ALA A 60 -3.75 2.12 13.23
C ALA A 60 -4.42 0.74 13.06
N ILE A 61 -5.64 0.62 13.57
CA ILE A 61 -6.52 -0.54 13.37
C ILE A 61 -7.86 -0.03 12.86
N SER A 62 -8.32 -0.56 11.73
CA SER A 62 -9.64 -0.22 11.19
C SER A 62 -10.76 -1.01 11.89
N ASN A 63 -12.01 -0.56 11.73
CA ASN A 63 -13.19 -1.28 12.23
C ASN A 63 -13.34 -2.68 11.62
N LYS A 64 -12.71 -2.94 10.47
CA LYS A 64 -12.67 -4.27 9.82
C LYS A 64 -11.45 -5.11 10.22
N GLY A 65 -10.58 -4.59 11.10
CA GLY A 65 -9.40 -5.29 11.58
C GLY A 65 -8.18 -5.18 10.68
N ALA A 66 -8.16 -4.28 9.69
CA ALA A 66 -6.95 -3.96 8.94
C ALA A 66 -5.94 -3.22 9.85
N ILE A 67 -4.63 -3.48 9.69
CA ILE A 67 -3.60 -3.06 10.64
C ILE A 67 -2.49 -2.28 9.95
N GLY A 68 -2.01 -1.24 10.64
CA GLY A 68 -0.76 -0.54 10.40
C GLY A 68 -0.79 0.48 9.27
N VAL A 69 0.41 0.90 8.85
CA VAL A 69 0.61 2.01 7.90
C VAL A 69 -0.16 1.84 6.60
N MET A 70 -0.15 0.63 6.04
CA MET A 70 -0.81 0.32 4.77
C MET A 70 -2.10 -0.48 4.93
N GLN A 71 -2.64 -0.55 6.16
CA GLN A 71 -3.93 -1.18 6.49
C GLN A 71 -4.09 -2.57 5.88
N ILE A 72 -3.15 -3.46 6.20
CA ILE A 72 -3.18 -4.83 5.69
C ILE A 72 -4.11 -5.69 6.55
N MET A 73 -5.00 -6.42 5.89
CA MET A 73 -5.83 -7.42 6.58
C MET A 73 -4.96 -8.58 7.07
N PRO A 74 -5.13 -9.05 8.33
CA PRO A 74 -4.38 -10.19 8.86
C PRO A 74 -4.45 -11.45 7.99
N LEU A 75 -5.62 -11.73 7.42
CA LEU A 75 -5.80 -12.86 6.52
C LEU A 75 -4.97 -12.71 5.24
N THR A 76 -4.93 -11.51 4.65
CA THR A 76 -4.09 -11.22 3.47
C THR A 76 -2.60 -11.39 3.81
N ALA A 77 -2.16 -10.88 4.97
CA ALA A 77 -0.77 -11.02 5.41
C ALA A 77 -0.36 -12.50 5.58
N LEU A 78 -1.24 -13.30 6.18
CA LEU A 78 -1.00 -14.73 6.40
C LEU A 78 -1.00 -15.51 5.07
N MET A 79 -2.03 -15.36 4.26
CA MET A 79 -2.23 -16.17 3.05
C MET A 79 -1.26 -15.82 1.92
N GLU A 80 -0.97 -14.53 1.72
CA GLU A 80 -0.12 -14.07 0.61
C GLU A 80 1.38 -14.01 0.98
N PHE A 81 1.71 -13.87 2.28
CA PHE A 81 3.08 -13.58 2.71
C PHE A 81 3.57 -14.44 3.88
N GLY A 82 2.73 -15.28 4.48
CA GLY A 82 3.08 -16.08 5.67
C GLY A 82 3.37 -15.22 6.92
N ILE A 83 2.80 -14.02 6.99
CA ILE A 83 3.05 -13.05 8.07
C ILE A 83 1.91 -13.08 9.07
N GLU A 84 2.25 -13.32 10.35
CA GLU A 84 1.30 -13.32 11.45
C GLU A 84 0.80 -11.92 11.79
N LYS A 85 -0.44 -11.85 12.32
CA LYS A 85 -1.13 -10.61 12.71
C LYS A 85 -0.26 -9.69 13.60
N SER A 86 0.45 -10.26 14.58
CA SER A 86 1.29 -9.51 15.54
C SER A 86 2.39 -8.70 14.86
N LYS A 87 2.92 -9.18 13.75
CA LYS A 87 3.98 -8.52 12.97
C LYS A 87 3.50 -7.34 12.14
N LEU A 88 2.19 -7.18 11.95
CA LEU A 88 1.63 -6.06 11.17
C LEU A 88 1.76 -4.69 11.84
N PHE A 89 2.04 -4.64 13.13
CA PHE A 89 2.34 -3.41 13.87
C PHE A 89 3.77 -2.90 13.64
N ASP A 90 4.67 -3.75 13.15
CA ASP A 90 6.00 -3.32 12.71
C ASP A 90 5.89 -2.61 11.34
N PRO A 91 6.17 -1.30 11.25
CA PRO A 91 6.04 -0.56 10.00
C PRO A 91 6.98 -1.06 8.89
N LYS A 92 8.13 -1.64 9.22
CA LYS A 92 9.04 -2.21 8.22
C LYS A 92 8.39 -3.40 7.52
N ILE A 93 7.76 -4.29 8.29
CA ILE A 93 7.06 -5.47 7.78
C ILE A 93 5.80 -5.03 7.05
N ASN A 94 4.97 -4.19 7.68
CA ASN A 94 3.70 -3.73 7.13
C ASN A 94 3.87 -3.03 5.77
N ILE A 95 4.80 -2.09 5.67
CA ILE A 95 5.10 -1.36 4.44
C ILE A 95 5.66 -2.30 3.37
N LYS A 96 6.60 -3.18 3.73
CA LYS A 96 7.18 -4.14 2.80
C LYS A 96 6.12 -5.01 2.13
N ILE A 97 5.22 -5.61 2.92
CA ILE A 97 4.17 -6.47 2.37
C ILE A 97 3.07 -5.67 1.69
N GLY A 98 2.71 -4.49 2.20
CA GLY A 98 1.71 -3.62 1.59
C GLY A 98 2.12 -3.13 0.19
N VAL A 99 3.39 -2.70 0.03
CA VAL A 99 3.93 -2.33 -1.29
C VAL A 99 4.00 -3.55 -2.20
N LYS A 100 4.44 -4.72 -1.71
CA LYS A 100 4.47 -5.96 -2.50
C LYS A 100 3.08 -6.39 -2.94
N PHE A 101 2.09 -6.30 -2.07
CA PHE A 101 0.70 -6.64 -2.40
C PHE A 101 0.15 -5.72 -3.49
N LEU A 102 0.35 -4.40 -3.35
CA LEU A 102 -0.07 -3.45 -4.38
C LEU A 102 0.66 -3.68 -5.71
N ASP A 103 1.98 -3.96 -5.67
CA ASP A 103 2.78 -4.29 -6.85
C ASP A 103 2.24 -5.54 -7.57
N HIS A 104 1.93 -6.60 -6.80
CA HIS A 104 1.30 -7.82 -7.30
C HIS A 104 -0.05 -7.52 -7.98
N LEU A 105 -0.90 -6.72 -7.36
CA LEU A 105 -2.21 -6.35 -7.92
C LEU A 105 -2.07 -5.54 -9.21
N ILE A 106 -1.17 -4.57 -9.28
CA ILE A 106 -0.94 -3.79 -10.50
C ILE A 106 -0.45 -4.71 -11.63
N LYS A 107 0.48 -5.63 -11.34
CA LYS A 107 0.93 -6.65 -12.29
C LYS A 107 -0.23 -7.53 -12.76
N LYS A 108 -1.01 -8.10 -11.81
CA LYS A 108 -2.17 -8.96 -12.07
C LYS A 108 -3.19 -8.32 -12.99
N TYR A 109 -3.41 -7.02 -12.84
CA TYR A 109 -4.35 -6.25 -13.65
C TYR A 109 -3.70 -5.49 -14.81
N LYS A 110 -2.54 -5.99 -15.31
CA LYS A 110 -1.84 -5.48 -16.49
C LYS A 110 -1.61 -3.97 -16.47
N GLY A 111 -1.30 -3.41 -15.28
CA GLY A 111 -1.06 -1.98 -15.10
C GLY A 111 -2.30 -1.13 -14.85
N ASN A 112 -3.48 -1.70 -14.79
CA ASN A 112 -4.70 -0.95 -14.45
C ASN A 112 -4.71 -0.61 -12.96
N ILE A 113 -4.18 0.57 -12.62
CA ILE A 113 -4.06 1.06 -11.24
C ILE A 113 -5.43 1.19 -10.57
N SER A 114 -6.47 1.62 -11.29
CA SER A 114 -7.80 1.79 -10.73
C SER A 114 -8.41 0.45 -10.29
N ILE A 115 -8.27 -0.61 -11.09
CA ILE A 115 -8.71 -1.96 -10.72
C ILE A 115 -7.85 -2.52 -9.59
N ALA A 116 -6.53 -2.29 -9.61
CA ALA A 116 -5.64 -2.71 -8.53
C ALA A 116 -6.01 -2.06 -7.19
N LEU A 117 -6.27 -0.76 -7.17
CA LEU A 117 -6.73 -0.03 -6.00
C LEU A 117 -8.13 -0.46 -5.53
N SER A 118 -9.04 -0.77 -6.49
CA SER A 118 -10.36 -1.33 -6.18
C SER A 118 -10.23 -2.68 -5.45
N HIS A 119 -9.35 -3.56 -5.93
CA HIS A 119 -9.06 -4.83 -5.26
C HIS A 119 -8.40 -4.62 -3.89
N TYR A 120 -7.41 -3.74 -3.82
CA TYR A 120 -6.69 -3.45 -2.57
C TYR A 120 -7.64 -3.06 -1.44
N ASN A 121 -8.60 -2.19 -1.73
CA ASN A 121 -9.57 -1.69 -0.75
C ASN A 121 -10.80 -2.58 -0.56
N GLY A 122 -11.29 -3.22 -1.64
CA GLY A 122 -12.58 -3.93 -1.66
C GLY A 122 -12.48 -5.45 -1.88
N GLY A 123 -11.27 -5.98 -2.10
CA GLY A 123 -11.05 -7.42 -2.32
C GLY A 123 -11.31 -7.88 -3.76
N SER A 124 -11.44 -9.20 -3.93
CA SER A 124 -11.46 -9.87 -5.25
C SER A 124 -12.75 -9.70 -6.06
N ALA A 125 -13.75 -9.00 -5.54
CA ALA A 125 -15.02 -8.74 -6.25
C ALA A 125 -14.88 -7.88 -7.52
N VAL A 126 -13.66 -7.39 -7.83
CA VAL A 126 -13.31 -6.78 -9.13
C VAL A 126 -13.49 -7.74 -10.33
N GLY A 127 -13.62 -9.04 -10.08
CA GLY A 127 -13.81 -10.06 -11.11
C GLY A 127 -12.51 -10.61 -11.66
N LYS A 128 -12.64 -11.34 -12.78
CA LYS A 128 -11.52 -11.97 -13.52
C LYS A 128 -11.45 -11.42 -14.93
N TRP A 129 -10.28 -11.43 -15.53
CA TRP A 129 -10.10 -11.08 -16.93
C TRP A 129 -10.95 -11.99 -17.84
N PRO A 130 -11.60 -11.47 -18.91
CA PRO A 130 -11.62 -10.07 -19.37
C PRO A 130 -12.64 -9.17 -18.66
N ASN A 131 -13.54 -9.70 -17.82
CA ASN A 131 -14.69 -9.02 -17.23
C ASN A 131 -14.33 -8.30 -15.91
N LEU A 132 -13.26 -7.49 -15.93
CA LEU A 132 -12.84 -6.70 -14.79
C LEU A 132 -13.72 -5.45 -14.62
N LYS A 133 -14.10 -5.15 -13.37
CA LYS A 133 -14.85 -3.94 -13.03
C LYS A 133 -14.40 -3.34 -11.70
N ILE A 134 -14.49 -2.03 -11.59
CA ILE A 134 -14.32 -1.34 -10.31
C ILE A 134 -15.51 -1.70 -9.41
N ILE A 135 -15.22 -2.03 -8.15
CA ILE A 135 -16.25 -2.21 -7.12
C ILE A 135 -16.82 -0.82 -6.80
N PRO A 136 -18.14 -0.54 -6.99
CA PRO A 136 -18.67 0.82 -6.84
C PRO A 136 -18.33 1.49 -5.51
N ALA A 137 -18.38 0.74 -4.40
CA ALA A 137 -18.04 1.24 -3.06
C ALA A 137 -16.58 1.71 -2.92
N THR A 138 -15.66 1.28 -3.80
CA THR A 138 -14.25 1.67 -3.75
C THR A 138 -13.92 2.91 -4.58
N TYR A 139 -14.86 3.41 -5.39
CA TYR A 139 -14.62 4.56 -6.26
C TYR A 139 -14.11 5.81 -5.53
N PRO A 140 -14.71 6.23 -4.39
CA PRO A 140 -14.20 7.37 -3.63
C PRO A 140 -12.77 7.18 -3.11
N TYR A 141 -12.41 5.95 -2.74
CA TYR A 141 -11.04 5.61 -2.32
C TYR A 141 -10.05 5.79 -3.47
N ILE A 142 -10.36 5.24 -4.64
CA ILE A 142 -9.52 5.34 -5.84
C ILE A 142 -9.25 6.81 -6.18
N VAL A 143 -10.31 7.62 -6.23
CA VAL A 143 -10.18 9.05 -6.54
C VAL A 143 -9.29 9.77 -5.53
N LYS A 144 -9.47 9.53 -4.23
CA LYS A 144 -8.64 10.11 -3.17
C LYS A 144 -7.17 9.73 -3.30
N VAL A 145 -6.88 8.45 -3.57
CA VAL A 145 -5.50 7.95 -3.72
C VAL A 145 -4.83 8.55 -4.95
N LEU A 146 -5.48 8.54 -6.11
CA LEU A 146 -4.91 9.07 -7.35
C LEU A 146 -4.69 10.59 -7.27
N LYS A 147 -5.65 11.34 -6.73
CA LYS A 147 -5.49 12.78 -6.48
C LYS A 147 -4.30 13.04 -5.56
N LYS A 148 -4.18 12.28 -4.45
CA LYS A 148 -3.07 12.45 -3.51
C LYS A 148 -1.73 12.08 -4.14
N SER A 149 -1.66 11.05 -4.95
CA SER A 149 -0.44 10.68 -5.70
C SER A 149 0.02 11.82 -6.61
N ASN A 150 -0.89 12.38 -7.40
CA ASN A 150 -0.59 13.52 -8.27
C ASN A 150 -0.11 14.76 -7.49
N GLU A 151 -0.76 15.09 -6.38
CA GLU A 151 -0.32 16.20 -5.51
C GLU A 151 1.11 16.00 -4.97
N ILE A 152 1.47 14.77 -4.62
CA ILE A 152 2.82 14.42 -4.13
C ILE A 152 3.84 14.57 -5.26
N GLU A 153 3.53 14.10 -6.46
CA GLU A 153 4.40 14.22 -7.64
C GLU A 153 4.68 15.68 -8.00
N GLN A 154 3.65 16.50 -8.05
CA GLN A 154 3.77 17.92 -8.37
C GLN A 154 4.65 18.66 -7.35
N LYS A 155 4.54 18.33 -6.06
CA LYS A 155 5.33 18.95 -4.99
C LYS A 155 6.74 18.40 -4.84
N THR A 156 7.08 17.30 -5.50
CA THR A 156 8.37 16.62 -5.32
C THR A 156 8.93 16.18 -6.69
N PRO A 157 9.59 17.09 -7.44
CA PRO A 157 10.10 16.80 -8.79
C PRO A 157 11.01 15.57 -8.88
N THR A 158 11.78 15.28 -7.81
CA THR A 158 12.63 14.08 -7.74
C THR A 158 11.81 12.79 -7.78
N LEU A 159 10.64 12.75 -7.11
CA LEU A 159 9.73 11.59 -7.17
C LEU A 159 9.06 11.47 -8.53
N ALA A 160 8.70 12.58 -9.17
CA ALA A 160 8.16 12.61 -10.52
C ALA A 160 9.13 11.99 -11.55
N ARG A 161 10.42 12.25 -11.44
CA ARG A 161 11.46 11.62 -12.31
C ARG A 161 11.51 10.09 -12.13
N ILE A 162 11.43 9.60 -10.88
CA ILE A 162 11.40 8.16 -10.59
C ILE A 162 10.14 7.52 -11.18
N ASN A 163 8.99 8.18 -11.08
CA ASN A 163 7.73 7.71 -11.63
C ASN A 163 7.79 7.61 -13.17
N ASN A 164 8.28 8.64 -13.85
CA ASN A 164 8.41 8.64 -15.29
C ASN A 164 9.28 7.49 -15.79
N ASN A 165 10.40 7.22 -15.14
CA ASN A 165 11.28 6.09 -15.48
C ASN A 165 10.58 4.73 -15.31
N LYS A 166 9.75 4.57 -14.27
CA LYS A 166 8.95 3.35 -14.08
C LYS A 166 7.86 3.19 -15.13
N ILE A 167 7.15 4.26 -15.46
CA ILE A 167 6.11 4.25 -16.49
C ILE A 167 6.71 3.88 -17.85
N ILE A 168 7.86 4.46 -18.23
CA ILE A 168 8.56 4.14 -19.46
C ILE A 168 9.01 2.68 -19.48
N LYS A 169 9.58 2.17 -18.38
CA LYS A 169 9.98 0.77 -18.28
C LYS A 169 8.79 -0.17 -18.42
N PHE A 170 7.67 0.14 -17.76
CA PHE A 170 6.46 -0.65 -17.83
C PHE A 170 5.85 -0.66 -19.23
N SER A 171 5.74 0.49 -19.91
CA SER A 171 5.21 0.57 -21.27
C SER A 171 6.04 -0.22 -22.28
N LYS A 172 7.37 -0.28 -22.11
CA LYS A 172 8.26 -1.14 -22.91
C LYS A 172 7.98 -2.62 -22.68
N VAL A 173 7.81 -3.05 -21.42
CA VAL A 173 7.50 -4.45 -21.10
C VAL A 173 6.15 -4.88 -21.68
N VAL A 174 5.11 -4.05 -21.54
CA VAL A 174 3.79 -4.34 -22.12
C VAL A 174 3.87 -4.44 -23.63
N ARG A 175 4.56 -3.51 -24.30
CA ARG A 175 4.73 -3.52 -25.75
C ARG A 175 5.48 -4.75 -26.27
N ASN A 176 6.52 -5.18 -25.55
CA ASN A 176 7.28 -6.38 -25.92
C ASN A 176 6.43 -7.65 -25.76
N ASN A 177 5.65 -7.75 -24.67
CA ASN A 177 4.76 -8.88 -24.45
C ASN A 177 3.63 -8.95 -25.50
N THR A 178 3.08 -7.80 -25.90
CA THR A 178 2.05 -7.75 -26.97
C THR A 178 2.63 -8.20 -28.31
N LYS A 179 3.83 -7.74 -28.67
CA LYS A 179 4.51 -8.20 -29.91
C LYS A 179 4.81 -9.70 -29.88
N GLN A 180 5.24 -10.24 -28.73
CA GLN A 180 5.50 -11.67 -28.60
C GLN A 180 4.22 -12.48 -28.79
N THR A 181 3.11 -12.05 -28.19
CA THR A 181 1.80 -12.72 -28.34
C THR A 181 1.32 -12.69 -29.81
N GLU A 182 1.53 -11.58 -30.54
CA GLU A 182 1.22 -11.49 -31.98
C GLU A 182 2.08 -12.44 -32.82
N ILE A 183 3.37 -12.56 -32.51
CA ILE A 183 4.27 -13.50 -33.20
C ILE A 183 3.86 -14.95 -32.91
N ASP A 184 3.55 -15.28 -31.67
CA ASP A 184 3.14 -16.63 -31.27
C ASP A 184 1.78 -17.04 -31.91
N LEU A 185 0.91 -16.07 -32.23
CA LEU A 185 -0.35 -16.30 -32.96
C LEU A 185 -0.16 -16.45 -34.47
N LEU A 186 0.94 -15.95 -35.02
CA LEU A 186 1.24 -16.04 -36.46
C LEU A 186 2.04 -17.32 -36.82
N VAL A 187 2.62 -17.98 -35.84
CA VAL A 187 3.48 -19.18 -36.01
C VAL A 187 2.72 -20.49 -35.70
N ASN A 188 1.51 -20.44 -35.15
CA ASN A 188 0.61 -21.58 -34.89
C ASN A 188 -0.59 -21.52 -35.85
#